data_b2023afd38212d4d8d91a54408af2d9e
#
_entry.id   b2023afd38212d4d8d91a54408af2d9e
#
_cell.length_a   1.000
_cell.length_b   1.000
_cell.length_c   1.000
_cell.angle_alpha   90.00
_cell.angle_beta   90.00
_cell.angle_gamma   90.00
#
_symmetry.space_group_name_H-M   'P 1'
#
loop_
_entity.id
_entity.type
_entity.pdbx_description
1 polymer ?
#
loop_
_entity_poly.entity_id
_entity_poly.type
_entity_poly.pdbx_seq_one_letter_code
_entity_poly.pdbx_strand_id
1 'polypeptide(L)' 'MKHKINDSAENVRNAIDNYIIGFKALRNREILKDHYIDGLTFEEIAEKHDMSVRQVKKIAYDNEPVFIEHLRT' A
#
# COMPACT_ATOMS: atom_id res chain seq x y z
N MET A 1 14.76 -0.82 7.93
CA MET A 1 13.74 -1.31 8.22
C MET A 1 12.70 -0.78 7.59
N LYS A 2 11.77 -1.21 7.61
CA LYS A 2 10.86 -0.79 6.93
C LYS A 2 9.93 -0.05 7.68
N HIS A 3 8.96 0.44 7.15
CA HIS A 3 7.98 1.05 7.72
C HIS A 3 7.31 0.31 8.70
N LYS A 4 6.89 0.89 9.80
CA LYS A 4 6.27 0.26 10.76
C LYS A 4 4.97 0.89 10.96
N ILE A 5 3.87 0.28 10.69
CA ILE A 5 2.56 0.79 10.92
C ILE A 5 2.01 0.12 12.16
N ASN A 6 1.87 0.88 13.24
CA ASN A 6 1.40 0.34 14.49
C ASN A 6 -0.09 0.36 14.53
N ASP A 7 -0.70 -0.51 13.74
CA ASP A 7 -2.14 -0.59 13.72
C ASP A 7 -2.52 -1.97 13.26
N SER A 8 -3.75 -2.37 13.48
CA SER A 8 -4.18 -3.71 13.10
C SER A 8 -4.30 -3.80 11.60
N ALA A 9 -4.17 -5.02 11.09
CA ALA A 9 -4.29 -5.24 9.66
C ALA A 9 -5.67 -4.81 9.17
N GLU A 10 -6.68 -4.99 9.99
CA GLU A 10 -8.03 -4.61 9.60
C GLU A 10 -8.15 -3.09 9.44
N ASN A 11 -7.57 -2.33 10.36
CA ASN A 11 -7.60 -0.88 10.27
C ASN A 11 -6.82 -0.38 9.06
N VAL A 12 -5.68 -1.00 8.79
CA VAL A 12 -4.88 -0.62 7.62
C VAL A 12 -5.67 -0.93 6.35
N ARG A 13 -6.29 -2.09 6.30
CA ARG A 13 -7.07 -2.48 5.13
C ARG A 13 -8.21 -1.50 4.90
N ASN A 14 -8.93 -1.13 5.96
CA ASN A 14 -10.04 -0.21 5.85
C ASN A 14 -9.58 1.17 5.39
N ALA A 15 -8.45 1.64 5.88
CA ALA A 15 -7.93 2.94 5.47
C ALA A 15 -7.57 2.92 3.99
N ILE A 16 -6.93 1.84 3.54
CA ILE A 16 -6.56 1.72 2.13
C ILE A 16 -7.83 1.71 1.28
N ASP A 17 -8.82 0.90 1.65
CA ASP A 17 -10.03 0.79 0.86
C ASP A 17 -10.83 2.10 0.82
N ASN A 18 -10.79 2.88 1.87
CA ASN A 18 -11.59 4.09 1.94
C ASN A 18 -10.90 5.32 1.36
N TYR A 19 -9.60 5.36 1.40
CA TYR A 19 -8.89 6.58 1.04
C TYR A 19 -8.02 6.49 -0.21
N ILE A 20 -7.78 5.30 -0.71
CA ILE A 20 -7.05 5.15 -1.97
C ILE A 20 -8.11 5.00 -3.07
N ILE A 21 -8.41 6.11 -3.72
CA ILE A 21 -9.47 6.14 -4.71
C ILE A 21 -8.94 6.75 -6.00
N GLY A 22 -9.75 6.73 -7.03
CA GLY A 22 -9.39 7.35 -8.29
C GLY A 22 -8.87 6.38 -9.33
N PHE A 23 -8.08 6.91 -10.25
CA PHE A 23 -7.57 6.13 -11.38
C PHE A 23 -6.70 4.99 -10.89
N LYS A 24 -7.01 3.79 -11.34
CA LYS A 24 -6.27 2.57 -10.98
C LYS A 24 -6.30 2.29 -9.48
N ALA A 25 -7.38 2.70 -8.83
CA ALA A 25 -7.49 2.50 -7.40
C ALA A 25 -7.47 1.03 -7.02
N LEU A 26 -8.12 0.17 -7.80
CA LEU A 26 -8.13 -1.25 -7.47
C LEU A 26 -6.72 -1.83 -7.45
N ARG A 27 -5.92 -1.49 -8.46
CA ARG A 27 -4.55 -1.98 -8.52
C ARG A 27 -3.73 -1.40 -7.36
N ASN A 28 -3.89 -0.12 -7.12
CA ASN A 28 -3.09 0.55 -6.10
C ASN A 28 -3.43 0.03 -4.71
N ARG A 29 -4.71 -0.22 -4.44
CA ARG A 29 -5.12 -0.78 -3.15
C ARG A 29 -4.49 -2.14 -2.93
N GLU A 30 -4.47 -2.96 -3.96
CA GLU A 30 -3.90 -4.28 -3.84
C GLU A 30 -2.41 -4.23 -3.56
N ILE A 31 -1.70 -3.36 -4.26
CA ILE A 31 -0.26 -3.19 -4.06
C ILE A 31 0.03 -2.73 -2.63
N LEU A 32 -0.76 -1.78 -2.13
CA LEU A 32 -0.56 -1.28 -0.79
C LEU A 32 -0.86 -2.34 0.26
N LYS A 33 -1.89 -3.13 0.06
CA LYS A 33 -2.20 -4.22 0.98
C LYS A 33 -1.11 -5.27 0.96
N ASP A 34 -0.58 -5.58 -0.22
CA ASP A 34 0.50 -6.56 -0.33
C ASP A 34 1.70 -6.13 0.51
N HIS A 35 2.02 -4.86 0.48
CA HIS A 35 3.20 -4.37 1.18
C HIS A 35 2.94 -4.14 2.66
N TYR A 36 1.89 -3.42 2.98
CA TYR A 36 1.68 -2.98 4.36
C TYR A 36 0.96 -4.00 5.24
N ILE A 37 0.23 -4.92 4.66
CA ILE A 37 -0.47 -5.95 5.42
C ILE A 37 0.22 -7.30 5.29
N ASP A 38 0.48 -7.71 4.06
CA ASP A 38 1.06 -9.03 3.82
C ASP A 38 2.58 -9.07 3.92
N GLY A 39 3.21 -7.92 3.93
CA GLY A 39 4.66 -7.86 4.13
C GLY A 39 5.50 -8.23 2.93
N LEU A 40 4.94 -8.17 1.73
CA LEU A 40 5.70 -8.50 0.54
C LEU A 40 6.71 -7.40 0.24
N THR A 41 7.84 -7.78 -0.32
CA THR A 41 8.84 -6.82 -0.74
C THR A 41 8.38 -6.15 -2.02
N PHE A 42 8.99 -5.03 -2.37
CA PHE A 42 8.65 -4.36 -3.62
C PHE A 42 8.97 -5.25 -4.82
N GLU A 43 10.01 -6.05 -4.72
CA GLU A 43 10.38 -6.98 -5.80
C GLU A 43 9.30 -8.05 -5.98
N GLU A 44 8.78 -8.57 -4.87
CA GLU A 44 7.75 -9.58 -4.93
C GLU A 44 6.46 -9.01 -5.51
N ILE A 45 6.14 -7.79 -5.13
CA ILE A 45 4.93 -7.13 -5.63
C ILE A 45 5.08 -6.84 -7.12
N ALA A 46 6.25 -6.38 -7.53
CA ALA A 46 6.51 -6.09 -8.93
C ALA A 46 6.32 -7.33 -9.78
N GLU A 47 6.81 -8.44 -9.31
CA GLU A 47 6.67 -9.69 -10.03
C GLU A 47 5.22 -10.13 -10.08
N LYS A 48 4.52 -10.03 -8.97
CA LYS A 48 3.13 -10.45 -8.87
C LYS A 48 2.25 -9.66 -9.84
N HIS A 49 2.49 -8.37 -9.97
CA HIS A 49 1.66 -7.49 -10.77
C HIS A 49 2.24 -7.18 -12.16
N ASP A 50 3.35 -7.80 -12.48
CA ASP A 50 4.01 -7.61 -13.78
C ASP A 50 4.36 -6.14 -13.98
N MET A 51 5.01 -5.56 -13.00
CA MET A 51 5.40 -4.17 -13.01
C MET A 51 6.87 -4.04 -12.66
N SER A 52 7.44 -2.88 -12.88
CA SER A 52 8.81 -2.65 -12.45
C SER A 52 8.82 -2.30 -10.97
N VAL A 53 9.93 -2.56 -10.31
CA VAL A 53 10.10 -2.21 -8.90
C VAL A 53 9.94 -0.71 -8.72
N ARG A 54 10.44 0.07 -9.66
CA ARG A 54 10.36 1.51 -9.60
C ARG A 54 8.91 1.98 -9.59
N GLN A 55 8.05 1.38 -10.40
CA GLN A 55 6.65 1.73 -10.41
C GLN A 55 5.97 1.37 -9.10
N VAL A 56 6.29 0.21 -8.56
CA VAL A 56 5.72 -0.23 -7.30
C VAL A 56 6.11 0.73 -6.18
N LYS A 57 7.38 1.12 -6.13
CA LYS A 57 7.84 2.04 -5.11
C LYS A 57 7.14 3.38 -5.22
N LYS A 58 6.96 3.86 -6.43
CA LYS A 58 6.31 5.14 -6.63
C LYS A 58 4.87 5.09 -6.13
N ILE A 59 4.16 4.02 -6.45
CA ILE A 59 2.79 3.87 -6.00
C ILE A 59 2.73 3.83 -4.47
N ALA A 60 3.62 3.07 -3.86
CA ALA A 60 3.63 2.94 -2.41
C ALA A 60 3.93 4.26 -1.74
N TYR A 61 4.97 4.94 -2.18
CA TYR A 61 5.39 6.19 -1.53
C TYR A 61 4.43 7.35 -1.79
N ASP A 62 3.81 7.38 -2.97
CA ASP A 62 2.87 8.44 -3.28
C ASP A 62 1.58 8.28 -2.48
N ASN A 63 1.19 7.07 -2.19
CA ASN A 63 -0.09 6.80 -1.53
C ASN A 63 0.00 6.59 -0.03
N GLU A 64 1.19 6.32 0.46
CA GLU A 64 1.37 6.08 1.89
C GLU A 64 0.84 7.22 2.76
N PRO A 65 1.19 8.47 2.51
CA PRO A 65 0.72 9.54 3.38
C PRO A 65 -0.80 9.70 3.35
N VAL A 66 -1.43 9.28 2.26
CA VAL A 66 -2.86 9.42 2.13
C VAL A 66 -3.59 8.58 3.17
N PHE A 67 -3.25 7.31 3.27
CA PHE A 67 -3.99 6.45 4.19
C PHE A 67 -3.39 6.44 5.59
N ILE A 68 -2.09 6.66 5.71
CA ILE A 68 -1.43 6.65 7.00
C ILE A 68 -1.96 7.77 7.89
N GLU A 69 -2.24 8.91 7.30
CA GLU A 69 -2.74 10.03 8.04
C GLU A 69 -4.04 9.69 8.76
N HIS A 70 -4.86 8.84 8.17
CA HIS A 70 -6.11 8.45 8.78
C HIS A 70 -5.96 7.40 9.87
N LEU A 71 -4.81 6.78 9.97
CA LEU A 71 -4.54 5.83 11.02
C LEU A 71 -4.08 6.49 12.30
N ARG A 72 -3.64 7.75 12.20
CA ARG A 72 -3.12 8.41 13.34
C ARG A 72 -4.17 8.97 14.22
N THR A 73 -5.35 9.06 13.80
CA THR A 73 -6.40 9.59 14.64
C THR A 73 -6.98 8.48 15.51
#